data_161d39098ea7d6edba6b95c2c5d9c622
#
_entry.id   161d39098ea7d6edba6b95c2c5d9c622
#
_cell.length_a   1.000
_cell.length_b   1.000
_cell.length_c   1.000
_cell.angle_alpha   90.00
_cell.angle_beta   90.00
_cell.angle_gamma   90.00
#
_symmetry.space_group_name_H-M   'P 1'
#
loop_
_entity.id
_entity.type
_entity.pdbx_description
1 polymer ?
#
loop_
_entity_poly.entity_id
_entity_poly.type
_entity_poly.pdbx_seq_one_letter_code
_entity_poly.pdbx_strand_id
1 'polypeptide(L)'
;MAEFQSGGVRIAYDDVGGSGARPVLLIHGFASNRNENWRRMGWYGALERRRLRFVALDMRGHGESGKPHDASAYGRSEMVGDIFALLDHLQIQRADLLGYSMGAQLSLAAALARPERIGDLILGGIGGKLFDPPPTGTPMADAMNAASLEAIPEPLLRSFRQFADEQGEDRLALAACAQGRDTNFTPQEVSKLAVHTLVVAGARDELAGDPQDLAAIVPGAKSVNLPGCDHFSAIPHALFKA
;
A
#
# COMPACT_ATOMS: atom_id res chain seq x y z
N MET A 1 -12.76 -8.38 -13.79
CA MET A 1 -12.81 -8.07 -12.35
C MET A 1 -13.36 -9.29 -11.64
N ALA A 2 -12.68 -9.74 -10.61
CA ALA A 2 -13.10 -10.80 -9.72
C ALA A 2 -13.28 -10.25 -8.30
N GLU A 3 -13.99 -10.97 -7.45
CA GLU A 3 -14.22 -10.58 -6.06
C GLU A 3 -14.32 -11.81 -5.16
N PHE A 4 -14.04 -11.63 -3.88
CA PHE A 4 -14.22 -12.65 -2.84
C PHE A 4 -14.60 -11.99 -1.51
N GLN A 5 -14.95 -12.78 -0.50
CA GLN A 5 -15.30 -12.31 0.83
C GLN A 5 -14.14 -12.50 1.80
N SER A 6 -13.78 -11.44 2.54
CA SER A 6 -12.78 -11.47 3.60
C SER A 6 -13.34 -10.81 4.87
N GLY A 7 -13.54 -11.59 5.93
CA GLY A 7 -14.08 -11.06 7.18
C GLY A 7 -15.41 -10.33 7.04
N GLY A 8 -16.27 -10.78 6.13
CA GLY A 8 -17.56 -10.12 5.84
C GLY A 8 -17.48 -8.90 4.93
N VAL A 9 -16.29 -8.55 4.43
CA VAL A 9 -16.07 -7.45 3.48
C VAL A 9 -15.78 -8.02 2.10
N ARG A 10 -16.46 -7.53 1.07
CA ARG A 10 -16.19 -7.86 -0.33
C ARG A 10 -14.90 -7.21 -0.77
N ILE A 11 -13.97 -7.97 -1.32
CA ILE A 11 -12.69 -7.51 -1.84
C ILE A 11 -12.63 -7.76 -3.35
N ALA A 12 -12.43 -6.69 -4.11
CA ALA A 12 -12.28 -6.72 -5.56
C ALA A 12 -10.81 -6.86 -5.96
N TYR A 13 -10.54 -7.65 -7.00
CA TYR A 13 -9.19 -7.86 -7.49
C TYR A 13 -9.15 -8.15 -8.99
N ASP A 14 -7.98 -7.97 -9.58
CA ASP A 14 -7.61 -8.48 -10.91
C ASP A 14 -6.54 -9.54 -10.74
N ASP A 15 -6.68 -10.69 -11.42
CA ASP A 15 -5.65 -11.72 -11.55
C ASP A 15 -5.25 -11.78 -13.01
N VAL A 16 -4.01 -11.44 -13.32
CA VAL A 16 -3.51 -11.26 -14.69
C VAL A 16 -2.27 -12.09 -14.90
N GLY A 17 -2.25 -12.79 -16.03
CA GLY A 17 -1.12 -13.62 -16.44
C GLY A 17 -1.33 -15.11 -16.23
N GLY A 18 -0.30 -15.90 -16.60
CA GLY A 18 -0.38 -17.36 -16.64
C GLY A 18 -0.12 -18.04 -15.31
N SER A 19 -0.45 -19.33 -15.25
CA SER A 19 -0.09 -20.23 -14.16
C SER A 19 1.41 -20.55 -14.21
N GLY A 20 2.10 -20.53 -13.08
CA GLY A 20 3.39 -21.22 -12.98
C GLY A 20 4.48 -20.55 -12.17
N ALA A 21 4.58 -19.25 -12.12
CA ALA A 21 5.55 -18.57 -11.27
C ALA A 21 4.89 -18.05 -9.99
N ARG A 22 5.68 -17.81 -8.96
CA ARG A 22 5.27 -17.06 -7.78
C ARG A 22 4.71 -15.71 -8.25
N PRO A 23 3.43 -15.38 -8.01
CA PRO A 23 2.84 -14.15 -8.49
C PRO A 23 3.31 -12.94 -7.69
N VAL A 24 3.20 -11.75 -8.30
CA VAL A 24 3.39 -10.48 -7.62
C VAL A 24 2.02 -9.98 -7.14
N LEU A 25 1.85 -9.75 -5.85
CA LEU A 25 0.66 -9.10 -5.31
C LEU A 25 0.91 -7.60 -5.19
N LEU A 26 0.04 -6.81 -5.80
CA LEU A 26 0.11 -5.35 -5.88
C LEU A 26 -0.85 -4.72 -4.87
N ILE A 27 -0.33 -3.96 -3.90
CA ILE A 27 -1.09 -3.35 -2.80
C ILE A 27 -0.94 -1.83 -2.85
N HIS A 28 -2.02 -1.13 -3.19
CA HIS A 28 -2.05 0.31 -3.45
C HIS A 28 -1.95 1.18 -2.19
N GLY A 29 -1.70 2.48 -2.38
CA GLY A 29 -1.66 3.50 -1.34
C GLY A 29 -3.05 3.97 -0.87
N PHE A 30 -3.07 4.73 0.24
CA PHE A 30 -4.28 5.34 0.78
C PHE A 30 -4.96 6.26 -0.25
N ALA A 31 -6.28 6.30 -0.24
CA ALA A 31 -7.15 7.06 -1.16
C ALA A 31 -6.97 6.70 -2.65
N SER A 32 -6.25 5.62 -2.97
CA SER A 32 -6.05 5.09 -4.31
C SER A 32 -6.77 3.75 -4.48
N ASN A 33 -6.57 3.10 -5.62
CA ASN A 33 -7.10 1.79 -5.93
C ASN A 33 -6.19 1.07 -6.95
N ARG A 34 -6.49 -0.21 -7.27
CA ARG A 34 -5.69 -1.00 -8.20
C ARG A 34 -5.58 -0.39 -9.60
N ASN A 35 -6.62 0.34 -10.05
CA ASN A 35 -6.63 0.99 -11.35
C ASN A 35 -5.72 2.21 -11.35
N GLU A 36 -5.86 3.11 -10.36
CA GLU A 36 -5.10 4.35 -10.28
C GLU A 36 -3.63 4.10 -9.96
N ASN A 37 -3.35 3.31 -8.93
CA ASN A 37 -1.98 3.08 -8.47
C ASN A 37 -1.15 2.25 -9.46
N TRP A 38 -1.80 1.29 -10.14
CA TRP A 38 -1.06 0.29 -10.90
C TRP A 38 -1.36 0.30 -12.40
N ARG A 39 -2.64 0.18 -12.79
CA ARG A 39 -2.99 0.07 -14.21
C ARG A 39 -2.69 1.36 -14.95
N ARG A 40 -3.20 2.50 -14.49
CA ARG A 40 -2.98 3.81 -15.13
C ARG A 40 -1.53 4.27 -15.05
N MET A 41 -0.80 3.87 -14.02
CA MET A 41 0.63 4.15 -13.87
C MET A 41 1.52 3.21 -14.70
N GLY A 42 0.94 2.31 -15.50
CA GLY A 42 1.64 1.47 -16.47
C GLY A 42 2.33 0.24 -15.88
N TRP A 43 2.02 -0.14 -14.64
CA TRP A 43 2.57 -1.32 -13.99
C TRP A 43 2.07 -2.62 -14.61
N TYR A 44 0.77 -2.71 -14.95
CA TYR A 44 0.21 -3.89 -15.63
C TYR A 44 1.02 -4.23 -16.87
N GLY A 45 1.17 -3.26 -17.80
CA GLY A 45 1.95 -3.48 -19.01
C GLY A 45 3.45 -3.74 -18.75
N ALA A 46 4.02 -3.23 -17.65
CA ALA A 46 5.41 -3.54 -17.29
C ALA A 46 5.59 -4.99 -16.86
N LEU A 47 4.66 -5.52 -16.05
CA LEU A 47 4.68 -6.90 -15.57
C LEU A 47 4.31 -7.89 -16.69
N GLU A 48 3.32 -7.56 -17.53
CA GLU A 48 2.94 -8.37 -18.70
C GLU A 48 4.08 -8.54 -19.69
N ARG A 49 4.83 -7.47 -20.00
CA ARG A 49 6.03 -7.56 -20.87
C ARG A 49 7.10 -8.50 -20.31
N ARG A 50 7.18 -8.63 -18.99
CA ARG A 50 8.05 -9.58 -18.29
C ARG A 50 7.44 -10.97 -18.13
N ARG A 51 6.21 -11.17 -18.60
CA ARG A 51 5.44 -12.43 -18.48
C ARG A 51 5.24 -12.86 -17.02
N LEU A 52 5.18 -11.91 -16.09
CA LEU A 52 4.91 -12.17 -14.69
C LEU A 52 3.40 -12.26 -14.46
N ARG A 53 2.97 -13.27 -13.69
CA ARG A 53 1.63 -13.28 -13.12
C ARG A 53 1.58 -12.26 -11.99
N PHE A 54 0.53 -11.47 -11.93
CA PHE A 54 0.30 -10.55 -10.84
C PHE A 54 -1.17 -10.50 -10.45
N VAL A 55 -1.39 -10.19 -9.19
CA VAL A 55 -2.72 -9.97 -8.62
C VAL A 55 -2.74 -8.57 -8.03
N ALA A 56 -3.71 -7.74 -8.41
CA ALA A 56 -3.90 -6.41 -7.86
C ALA A 56 -5.25 -6.34 -7.17
N LEU A 57 -5.29 -5.98 -5.89
CA LEU A 57 -6.53 -5.86 -5.14
C LEU A 57 -6.84 -4.39 -4.83
N ASP A 58 -8.13 -4.09 -4.65
CA ASP A 58 -8.55 -2.91 -3.92
C ASP A 58 -8.65 -3.29 -2.44
N MET A 59 -7.92 -2.58 -1.59
CA MET A 59 -8.04 -2.77 -0.15
C MET A 59 -9.44 -2.39 0.31
N ARG A 60 -9.95 -3.00 1.41
CA ARG A 60 -11.21 -2.57 2.01
C ARG A 60 -11.26 -1.05 2.16
N GLY A 61 -12.41 -0.44 1.95
CA GLY A 61 -12.60 1.01 1.99
C GLY A 61 -12.23 1.74 0.70
N HIS A 62 -11.64 1.07 -0.30
CA HIS A 62 -11.10 1.68 -1.51
C HIS A 62 -11.65 1.03 -2.80
N GLY A 63 -11.62 1.78 -3.88
CA GLY A 63 -11.94 1.32 -5.21
C GLY A 63 -13.29 0.62 -5.31
N GLU A 64 -13.29 -0.61 -5.80
CA GLU A 64 -14.51 -1.43 -5.95
C GLU A 64 -14.74 -2.40 -4.78
N SER A 65 -13.88 -2.41 -3.76
CA SER A 65 -14.07 -3.21 -2.54
C SER A 65 -15.15 -2.65 -1.63
N GLY A 66 -15.63 -3.46 -0.69
CA GLY A 66 -16.56 -3.06 0.35
C GLY A 66 -16.03 -1.90 1.18
N LYS A 67 -16.92 -1.01 1.61
CA LYS A 67 -16.59 0.28 2.24
C LYS A 67 -17.21 0.41 3.64
N PRO A 68 -16.72 -0.34 4.65
CA PRO A 68 -17.16 -0.15 6.01
C PRO A 68 -16.89 1.29 6.48
N HIS A 69 -17.84 1.89 7.21
CA HIS A 69 -17.66 3.21 7.81
C HIS A 69 -17.25 3.14 9.29
N ASP A 70 -17.02 1.94 9.81
CA ASP A 70 -16.54 1.72 11.17
C ASP A 70 -15.01 1.58 11.17
N ALA A 71 -14.32 2.39 11.97
CA ALA A 71 -12.87 2.39 12.11
C ALA A 71 -12.33 1.02 12.56
N SER A 72 -13.09 0.26 13.35
CA SER A 72 -12.69 -1.08 13.80
C SER A 72 -12.49 -2.09 12.66
N ALA A 73 -13.06 -1.81 11.48
CA ALA A 73 -12.88 -2.65 10.30
C ALA A 73 -11.49 -2.47 9.64
N TYR A 74 -10.68 -1.51 10.06
CA TYR A 74 -9.44 -1.12 9.39
C TYR A 74 -8.17 -1.32 10.23
N GLY A 75 -8.25 -2.08 11.29
CA GLY A 75 -7.07 -2.48 12.03
C GLY A 75 -6.01 -3.17 11.15
N ARG A 76 -4.76 -3.13 11.60
CA ARG A 76 -3.66 -3.78 10.86
C ARG A 76 -3.94 -5.26 10.61
N SER A 77 -4.49 -5.97 11.60
CA SER A 77 -4.86 -7.39 11.50
C SER A 77 -5.92 -7.66 10.46
N GLU A 78 -6.94 -6.82 10.37
CA GLU A 78 -8.05 -6.92 9.41
C GLU A 78 -7.55 -6.72 7.99
N MET A 79 -6.76 -5.65 7.77
CA MET A 79 -6.24 -5.32 6.42
C MET A 79 -5.17 -6.31 5.96
N VAL A 80 -4.29 -6.76 6.83
CA VAL A 80 -3.32 -7.84 6.53
C VAL A 80 -4.06 -9.17 6.32
N GLY A 81 -5.14 -9.39 7.07
CA GLY A 81 -6.02 -10.54 6.88
C GLY A 81 -6.58 -10.63 5.46
N ASP A 82 -6.94 -9.51 4.82
CA ASP A 82 -7.41 -9.48 3.43
C ASP A 82 -6.34 -9.99 2.45
N ILE A 83 -5.07 -9.63 2.70
CA ILE A 83 -3.95 -10.07 1.86
C ILE A 83 -3.84 -11.60 1.91
N PHE A 84 -3.83 -12.18 3.10
CA PHE A 84 -3.72 -13.63 3.24
C PHE A 84 -4.98 -14.37 2.77
N ALA A 85 -6.15 -13.82 3.04
CA ALA A 85 -7.41 -14.39 2.56
C ALA A 85 -7.48 -14.42 1.03
N LEU A 86 -6.94 -13.40 0.33
CA LEU A 86 -6.82 -13.40 -1.12
C LEU A 86 -5.85 -14.48 -1.61
N LEU A 87 -4.69 -14.61 -0.97
CA LEU A 87 -3.73 -15.67 -1.32
C LEU A 87 -4.35 -17.06 -1.13
N ASP A 88 -5.11 -17.27 -0.04
CA ASP A 88 -5.77 -18.54 0.25
C ASP A 88 -6.91 -18.81 -0.75
N HIS A 89 -7.72 -17.79 -1.06
CA HIS A 89 -8.79 -17.86 -2.07
C HIS A 89 -8.25 -18.28 -3.44
N LEU A 90 -7.09 -17.75 -3.84
CA LEU A 90 -6.43 -18.07 -5.10
C LEU A 90 -5.51 -19.29 -5.04
N GLN A 91 -5.46 -19.98 -3.90
CA GLN A 91 -4.58 -21.13 -3.65
C GLN A 91 -3.09 -20.82 -3.88
N ILE A 92 -2.68 -19.57 -3.63
CA ILE A 92 -1.31 -19.10 -3.75
C ILE A 92 -0.60 -19.35 -2.43
N GLN A 93 0.35 -20.27 -2.41
CA GLN A 93 1.12 -20.62 -1.21
C GLN A 93 2.10 -19.51 -0.83
N ARG A 94 2.70 -18.86 -1.82
CA ARG A 94 3.71 -17.81 -1.61
C ARG A 94 3.64 -16.79 -2.75
N ALA A 95 3.71 -15.49 -2.41
CA ALA A 95 3.70 -14.40 -3.38
C ALA A 95 4.83 -13.40 -3.10
N ASP A 96 5.28 -12.69 -4.12
CA ASP A 96 6.04 -11.46 -3.94
C ASP A 96 5.08 -10.32 -3.66
N LEU A 97 5.43 -9.41 -2.75
CA LEU A 97 4.59 -8.25 -2.46
C LEU A 97 5.23 -6.98 -2.99
N LEU A 98 4.47 -6.22 -3.75
CA LEU A 98 4.78 -4.85 -4.13
C LEU A 98 3.72 -3.94 -3.54
N GLY A 99 4.05 -3.26 -2.45
CA GLY A 99 3.19 -2.29 -1.80
C GLY A 99 3.64 -0.86 -2.05
N TYR A 100 2.69 0.08 -2.08
CA TYR A 100 2.99 1.50 -2.15
C TYR A 100 2.37 2.27 -0.98
N SER A 101 3.15 3.08 -0.25
CA SER A 101 2.69 3.91 0.87
C SER A 101 1.93 3.07 1.91
N MET A 102 0.63 3.26 2.11
CA MET A 102 -0.21 2.38 2.93
C MET A 102 -0.02 0.91 2.56
N GLY A 103 -0.02 0.58 1.27
CA GLY A 103 0.19 -0.79 0.80
C GLY A 103 1.57 -1.34 1.14
N ALA A 104 2.60 -0.49 1.18
CA ALA A 104 3.94 -0.90 1.63
C ALA A 104 3.97 -1.20 3.14
N GLN A 105 3.29 -0.39 3.97
CA GLN A 105 3.13 -0.66 5.40
C GLN A 105 2.40 -1.99 5.65
N LEU A 106 1.32 -2.25 4.90
CA LEU A 106 0.57 -3.50 4.99
C LEU A 106 1.40 -4.70 4.50
N SER A 107 2.19 -4.53 3.44
CA SER A 107 3.11 -5.56 2.93
C SER A 107 4.20 -5.89 3.95
N LEU A 108 4.77 -4.88 4.60
CA LEU A 108 5.73 -5.03 5.68
C LEU A 108 5.11 -5.80 6.86
N ALA A 109 3.90 -5.40 7.29
CA ALA A 109 3.18 -6.09 8.36
C ALA A 109 2.85 -7.55 8.01
N ALA A 110 2.46 -7.82 6.76
CA ALA A 110 2.23 -9.19 6.28
C ALA A 110 3.51 -10.03 6.31
N ALA A 111 4.63 -9.46 5.86
CA ALA A 111 5.92 -10.15 5.85
C ALA A 111 6.46 -10.42 7.28
N LEU A 112 6.20 -9.53 8.23
CA LEU A 112 6.51 -9.75 9.64
C LEU A 112 5.62 -10.84 10.28
N ALA A 113 4.33 -10.87 9.90
CA ALA A 113 3.37 -11.81 10.47
C ALA A 113 3.53 -13.24 9.95
N ARG A 114 3.78 -13.41 8.65
CA ARG A 114 3.90 -14.72 7.98
C ARG A 114 4.99 -14.70 6.90
N PRO A 115 6.27 -14.63 7.28
CA PRO A 115 7.38 -14.53 6.34
C PRO A 115 7.46 -15.71 5.35
N GLU A 116 6.98 -16.88 5.74
CA GLU A 116 6.93 -18.09 4.89
C GLU A 116 5.98 -17.93 3.69
N ARG A 117 4.99 -17.04 3.78
CA ARG A 117 4.02 -16.75 2.71
C ARG A 117 4.54 -15.72 1.70
N ILE A 118 5.65 -15.03 2.03
CA ILE A 118 6.16 -13.91 1.25
C ILE A 118 7.49 -14.31 0.59
N GLY A 119 7.57 -14.10 -0.71
CA GLY A 119 8.78 -14.27 -1.52
C GLY A 119 9.75 -13.11 -1.34
N ASP A 120 9.67 -12.17 -2.27
CA ASP A 120 10.39 -10.91 -2.21
C ASP A 120 9.44 -9.79 -1.80
N LEU A 121 9.96 -8.76 -1.15
CA LEU A 121 9.20 -7.64 -0.64
C LEU A 121 9.71 -6.33 -1.25
N ILE A 122 8.84 -5.61 -1.94
CA ILE A 122 9.14 -4.30 -2.50
C ILE A 122 8.26 -3.26 -1.81
N LEU A 123 8.91 -2.34 -1.09
CA LEU A 123 8.29 -1.31 -0.28
C LEU A 123 8.48 0.04 -0.96
N GLY A 124 7.46 0.50 -1.70
CA GLY A 124 7.46 1.79 -2.37
C GLY A 124 6.83 2.90 -1.53
N GLY A 125 7.41 4.12 -1.56
CA GLY A 125 6.84 5.29 -0.90
C GLY A 125 6.84 5.22 0.64
N ILE A 126 7.75 4.47 1.22
CA ILE A 126 8.08 4.50 2.65
C ILE A 126 9.60 4.50 2.85
N GLY A 127 10.07 5.02 3.97
CA GLY A 127 11.49 5.13 4.30
C GLY A 127 11.69 5.46 5.77
N GLY A 128 12.66 6.31 6.10
CA GLY A 128 13.03 6.64 7.49
C GLY A 128 11.88 7.18 8.33
N LYS A 129 10.95 7.92 7.74
CA LYS A 129 9.78 8.47 8.44
C LYS A 129 8.74 7.42 8.88
N LEU A 130 8.92 6.16 8.52
CA LEU A 130 8.10 5.05 9.05
C LEU A 130 8.12 4.99 10.59
N PHE A 131 9.18 5.49 11.20
CA PHE A 131 9.40 5.45 12.65
C PHE A 131 9.06 6.77 13.36
N ASP A 132 8.60 7.77 12.61
CA ASP A 132 8.17 9.03 13.20
C ASP A 132 6.93 8.80 14.07
N PRO A 133 6.80 9.54 15.17
CA PRO A 133 5.59 9.47 15.99
C PRO A 133 4.34 9.76 15.16
N PRO A 134 3.24 9.04 15.39
CA PRO A 134 2.01 9.32 14.68
C PRO A 134 1.55 10.76 14.98
N PRO A 135 0.87 11.41 14.02
CA PRO A 135 0.34 12.75 14.26
C PRO A 135 -0.66 12.75 15.42
N THR A 136 -0.70 13.84 16.15
CA THR A 136 -1.69 14.02 17.22
C THR A 136 -3.09 14.14 16.61
N GLY A 137 -4.05 13.42 17.15
CA GLY A 137 -5.43 13.41 16.63
C GLY A 137 -5.59 12.59 15.35
N THR A 138 -6.56 12.96 14.53
CA THR A 138 -6.96 12.23 13.31
C THR A 138 -6.95 13.12 12.06
N PRO A 139 -5.85 13.85 11.78
CA PRO A 139 -5.87 14.92 10.75
C PRO A 139 -6.26 14.42 9.35
N MET A 140 -5.88 13.20 8.97
CA MET A 140 -6.27 12.62 7.69
C MET A 140 -7.77 12.31 7.65
N ALA A 141 -8.32 11.75 8.72
CA ALA A 141 -9.76 11.48 8.81
C ALA A 141 -10.57 12.79 8.83
N ASP A 142 -10.08 13.80 9.54
CA ASP A 142 -10.71 15.12 9.59
C ASP A 142 -10.72 15.77 8.21
N ALA A 143 -9.64 15.63 7.43
CA ALA A 143 -9.57 16.09 6.06
C ALA A 143 -10.57 15.37 5.14
N MET A 144 -10.74 14.04 5.28
CA MET A 144 -11.73 13.27 4.52
C MET A 144 -13.16 13.70 4.86
N ASN A 145 -13.44 14.07 6.11
CA ASN A 145 -14.73 14.50 6.60
C ASN A 145 -15.01 16.01 6.38
N ALA A 146 -14.00 16.80 5.99
CA ALA A 146 -14.15 18.24 5.80
C ALA A 146 -15.25 18.58 4.78
N ALA A 147 -15.98 19.66 5.02
CA ALA A 147 -17.08 20.09 4.15
C ALA A 147 -16.63 20.51 2.75
N SER A 148 -15.40 21.09 2.65
CA SER A 148 -14.80 21.50 1.38
C SER A 148 -13.28 21.42 1.45
N LEU A 149 -12.60 21.55 0.29
CA LEU A 149 -11.14 21.58 0.20
C LEU A 149 -10.54 22.81 0.90
N GLU A 150 -11.24 23.95 0.87
CA GLU A 150 -10.81 25.21 1.49
C GLU A 150 -10.78 25.11 3.02
N ALA A 151 -11.61 24.24 3.58
CA ALA A 151 -11.67 23.99 5.02
C ALA A 151 -10.46 23.18 5.53
N ILE A 152 -9.60 22.66 4.65
CA ILE A 152 -8.42 21.87 4.99
C ILE A 152 -7.19 22.78 4.90
N PRO A 153 -6.61 23.23 6.02
CA PRO A 153 -5.50 24.17 6.02
C PRO A 153 -4.18 23.55 5.53
N GLU A 154 -3.96 22.26 5.85
CA GLU A 154 -2.73 21.57 5.54
C GLU A 154 -2.68 21.15 4.05
N PRO A 155 -1.70 21.65 3.25
CA PRO A 155 -1.65 21.39 1.81
C PRO A 155 -1.60 19.91 1.44
N LEU A 156 -0.85 19.12 2.19
CA LEU A 156 -0.72 17.68 1.94
C LEU A 156 -2.04 16.96 2.16
N LEU A 157 -2.74 17.23 3.26
CA LEU A 157 -4.05 16.64 3.55
C LEU A 157 -5.09 17.06 2.51
N ARG A 158 -5.03 18.31 2.07
CA ARG A 158 -5.86 18.83 0.98
C ARG A 158 -5.62 18.07 -0.32
N SER A 159 -4.36 17.77 -0.66
CA SER A 159 -4.00 17.02 -1.85
C SER A 159 -4.55 15.58 -1.79
N PHE A 160 -4.47 14.90 -0.65
CA PHE A 160 -5.09 13.58 -0.47
C PHE A 160 -6.61 13.62 -0.61
N ARG A 161 -7.26 14.63 -0.03
CA ARG A 161 -8.70 14.79 -0.14
C ARG A 161 -9.12 15.09 -1.58
N GLN A 162 -8.42 16.00 -2.27
CA GLN A 162 -8.66 16.28 -3.67
C GLN A 162 -8.50 15.03 -4.54
N PHE A 163 -7.43 14.27 -4.31
CA PHE A 163 -7.20 13.02 -5.01
C PHE A 163 -8.33 12.00 -4.79
N ALA A 164 -8.81 11.86 -3.55
CA ALA A 164 -9.94 11.00 -3.23
C ALA A 164 -11.23 11.44 -3.96
N ASP A 165 -11.52 12.73 -3.99
CA ASP A 165 -12.69 13.30 -4.68
C ASP A 165 -12.61 13.07 -6.20
N GLU A 166 -11.44 13.27 -6.82
CA GLU A 166 -11.19 13.05 -8.25
C GLU A 166 -11.35 11.57 -8.65
N GLN A 167 -11.04 10.64 -7.76
CA GLN A 167 -11.21 9.21 -7.98
C GLN A 167 -12.62 8.71 -7.62
N GLY A 168 -13.47 9.54 -7.04
CA GLY A 168 -14.81 9.16 -6.58
C GLY A 168 -14.78 8.16 -5.41
N GLU A 169 -13.75 8.21 -4.59
CA GLU A 169 -13.61 7.33 -3.42
C GLU A 169 -14.62 7.72 -2.32
N ASP A 170 -15.03 6.73 -1.52
CA ASP A 170 -15.93 6.93 -0.38
C ASP A 170 -15.16 7.58 0.78
N ARG A 171 -15.37 8.88 0.98
CA ARG A 171 -14.68 9.68 1.99
C ARG A 171 -14.93 9.21 3.42
N LEU A 172 -16.14 8.68 3.72
CA LEU A 172 -16.46 8.16 5.05
C LEU A 172 -15.69 6.86 5.33
N ALA A 173 -15.58 6.00 4.33
CA ALA A 173 -14.74 4.81 4.42
C ALA A 173 -13.25 5.15 4.54
N LEU A 174 -12.78 6.16 3.80
CA LEU A 174 -11.40 6.65 3.92
C LEU A 174 -11.12 7.27 5.29
N ALA A 175 -12.06 8.05 5.84
CA ALA A 175 -11.96 8.60 7.19
C ALA A 175 -11.88 7.47 8.24
N ALA A 176 -12.75 6.47 8.15
CA ALA A 176 -12.73 5.30 9.01
C ALA A 176 -11.42 4.52 8.88
N CYS A 177 -10.90 4.34 7.66
CA CYS A 177 -9.60 3.72 7.41
C CYS A 177 -8.45 4.51 8.06
N ALA A 178 -8.45 5.83 7.93
CA ALA A 178 -7.41 6.67 8.54
C ALA A 178 -7.43 6.62 10.08
N GLN A 179 -8.60 6.46 10.69
CA GLN A 179 -8.75 6.31 12.14
C GLN A 179 -8.38 4.92 12.65
N GLY A 180 -8.76 3.88 11.91
CA GLY A 180 -8.61 2.49 12.35
C GLY A 180 -7.23 1.91 12.13
N ARG A 181 -6.45 2.45 11.18
CA ARG A 181 -5.12 1.91 10.88
C ARG A 181 -4.13 2.13 12.01
N ASP A 182 -3.54 1.04 12.47
CA ASP A 182 -2.31 1.10 13.23
C ASP A 182 -1.11 1.14 12.26
N THR A 183 -0.45 2.29 12.21
CA THR A 183 0.71 2.55 11.35
C THR A 183 2.03 2.53 12.12
N ASN A 184 2.00 2.23 13.41
CA ASN A 184 3.17 2.25 14.25
C ASN A 184 4.05 1.02 14.02
N PHE A 185 5.27 1.25 13.61
CA PHE A 185 6.33 0.26 13.55
C PHE A 185 7.50 0.70 14.43
N THR A 186 8.17 -0.24 15.01
CA THR A 186 9.41 0.04 15.75
C THR A 186 10.61 -0.50 14.98
N PRO A 187 11.79 0.14 15.09
CA PRO A 187 13.01 -0.40 14.49
C PRO A 187 13.32 -1.84 14.93
N GLN A 188 13.02 -2.18 16.20
CA GLN A 188 13.20 -3.53 16.73
C GLN A 188 12.27 -4.56 16.10
N GLU A 189 11.03 -4.19 15.78
CA GLU A 189 10.09 -5.05 15.07
C GLU A 189 10.56 -5.28 13.64
N VAL A 190 10.90 -4.22 12.92
CA VAL A 190 11.32 -4.25 11.52
C VAL A 190 12.67 -4.95 11.34
N SER A 191 13.58 -4.87 12.29
CA SER A 191 14.86 -5.59 12.25
C SER A 191 14.74 -7.11 12.30
N LYS A 192 13.56 -7.66 12.61
CA LYS A 192 13.28 -9.10 12.59
C LYS A 192 12.83 -9.61 11.22
N LEU A 193 12.66 -8.71 10.26
CA LEU A 193 12.20 -9.08 8.92
C LEU A 193 13.23 -10.03 8.27
N ALA A 194 12.76 -11.22 7.88
CA ALA A 194 13.60 -12.27 7.30
C ALA A 194 13.30 -12.50 5.80
N VAL A 195 12.79 -11.48 5.12
CA VAL A 195 12.38 -11.52 3.72
C VAL A 195 13.29 -10.59 2.91
N HIS A 196 13.73 -11.03 1.75
CA HIS A 196 14.47 -10.20 0.80
C HIS A 196 13.69 -8.93 0.50
N THR A 197 14.27 -7.76 0.79
CA THR A 197 13.53 -6.50 0.78
C THR A 197 14.23 -5.45 -0.07
N LEU A 198 13.45 -4.77 -0.90
CA LEU A 198 13.84 -3.55 -1.61
C LEU A 198 12.97 -2.39 -1.14
N VAL A 199 13.59 -1.30 -0.70
CA VAL A 199 12.90 -0.08 -0.31
C VAL A 199 13.10 0.98 -1.38
N VAL A 200 12.01 1.60 -1.86
CA VAL A 200 12.07 2.58 -2.97
C VAL A 200 11.26 3.81 -2.60
N ALA A 201 11.87 4.99 -2.68
CA ALA A 201 11.15 6.24 -2.47
C ALA A 201 11.65 7.33 -3.43
N GLY A 202 10.86 8.37 -3.63
CA GLY A 202 11.27 9.56 -4.37
C GLY A 202 12.27 10.39 -3.58
N ALA A 203 13.26 10.98 -4.25
CA ALA A 203 14.28 11.83 -3.62
C ALA A 203 13.68 13.11 -2.98
N ARG A 204 12.43 13.46 -3.32
CA ARG A 204 11.67 14.58 -2.76
C ARG A 204 10.39 14.10 -2.05
N ASP A 205 10.35 12.82 -1.68
CA ASP A 205 9.20 12.25 -0.97
C ASP A 205 9.27 12.60 0.53
N GLU A 206 8.64 13.70 0.88
CA GLU A 206 8.60 14.18 2.27
C GLU A 206 7.74 13.30 3.19
N LEU A 207 6.90 12.42 2.65
CA LEU A 207 6.12 11.47 3.45
C LEU A 207 6.93 10.22 3.81
N ALA A 208 7.73 9.73 2.87
CA ALA A 208 8.55 8.55 3.07
C ALA A 208 9.83 8.85 3.86
N GLY A 209 10.48 9.97 3.60
CA GLY A 209 11.86 10.20 4.01
C GLY A 209 12.84 9.34 3.21
N ASP A 210 14.07 9.23 3.66
CA ASP A 210 15.11 8.48 2.95
C ASP A 210 14.83 6.96 3.01
N PRO A 211 14.72 6.26 1.86
CA PRO A 211 14.57 4.81 1.84
C PRO A 211 15.78 4.06 2.40
N GLN A 212 16.97 4.67 2.41
CA GLN A 212 18.17 4.08 2.97
C GLN A 212 18.08 3.91 4.50
N ASP A 213 17.44 4.84 5.19
CA ASP A 213 17.27 4.77 6.65
C ASP A 213 16.44 3.54 7.05
N LEU A 214 15.38 3.24 6.31
CA LEU A 214 14.59 2.01 6.53
C LEU A 214 15.39 0.76 6.13
N ALA A 215 16.04 0.79 4.98
CA ALA A 215 16.83 -0.35 4.50
C ALA A 215 18.01 -0.69 5.43
N ALA A 216 18.59 0.29 6.12
CA ALA A 216 19.66 0.06 7.08
C ALA A 216 19.21 -0.74 8.33
N ILE A 217 17.90 -0.75 8.64
CA ILE A 217 17.31 -1.48 9.76
C ILE A 217 16.95 -2.92 9.37
N VAL A 218 16.53 -3.12 8.12
CA VAL A 218 16.10 -4.43 7.61
C VAL A 218 17.31 -5.26 7.18
N PRO A 219 17.54 -6.45 7.73
CA PRO A 219 18.69 -7.27 7.39
C PRO A 219 18.77 -7.59 5.90
N GLY A 220 19.88 -7.21 5.25
CA GLY A 220 20.12 -7.50 3.83
C GLY A 220 19.26 -6.71 2.83
N ALA A 221 18.46 -5.75 3.29
CA ALA A 221 17.67 -4.92 2.39
C ALA A 221 18.55 -4.01 1.52
N LYS A 222 18.00 -3.67 0.37
CA LYS A 222 18.56 -2.65 -0.53
C LYS A 222 17.60 -1.47 -0.62
N SER A 223 18.13 -0.30 -1.00
CA SER A 223 17.32 0.89 -1.23
C SER A 223 17.59 1.51 -2.59
N VAL A 224 16.57 2.16 -3.14
CA VAL A 224 16.65 2.98 -4.35
C VAL A 224 15.95 4.30 -4.10
N ASN A 225 16.71 5.39 -4.31
CA ASN A 225 16.18 6.73 -4.25
C ASN A 225 15.91 7.22 -5.68
N LEU A 226 14.65 7.54 -6.00
CA LEU A 226 14.23 7.92 -7.36
C LEU A 226 14.47 9.42 -7.59
N PRO A 227 15.36 9.81 -8.52
CA PRO A 227 15.73 11.20 -8.70
C PRO A 227 14.53 12.08 -9.10
N GLY A 228 14.38 13.24 -8.46
CA GLY A 228 13.39 14.25 -8.82
C GLY A 228 11.93 13.91 -8.54
N CYS A 229 11.64 12.75 -7.96
CA CYS A 229 10.29 12.30 -7.66
C CYS A 229 9.87 12.68 -6.24
N ASP A 230 8.61 13.04 -6.09
CA ASP A 230 7.86 13.12 -4.85
C ASP A 230 7.03 11.84 -4.62
N HIS A 231 6.15 11.84 -3.62
CA HIS A 231 5.33 10.69 -3.25
C HIS A 231 4.42 10.17 -4.38
N PHE A 232 3.90 11.03 -5.24
CA PHE A 232 2.98 10.65 -6.31
C PHE A 232 3.71 10.35 -7.62
N SER A 233 4.70 11.15 -7.97
CA SER A 233 5.45 11.01 -9.23
C SER A 233 6.43 9.83 -9.22
N ALA A 234 6.72 9.25 -8.07
CA ALA A 234 7.52 8.03 -7.94
C ALA A 234 6.83 6.79 -8.51
N ILE A 235 5.50 6.70 -8.42
CA ILE A 235 4.74 5.50 -8.83
C ILE A 235 4.95 5.14 -10.31
N PRO A 236 4.81 6.08 -11.29
CA PRO A 236 5.02 5.78 -12.70
C PRO A 236 6.48 5.74 -13.13
N HIS A 237 7.44 6.04 -12.26
CA HIS A 237 8.84 6.20 -12.63
C HIS A 237 9.43 4.93 -13.25
N ALA A 238 10.18 5.09 -14.36
CA ALA A 238 10.70 3.96 -15.12
C ALA A 238 11.69 3.10 -14.31
N LEU A 239 12.55 3.73 -13.51
CA LEU A 239 13.50 3.02 -12.64
C LEU A 239 12.80 2.21 -11.55
N PHE A 240 11.63 2.64 -11.07
CA PHE A 240 10.86 1.84 -10.11
C PHE A 240 10.29 0.57 -10.74
N LYS A 241 10.02 0.59 -12.05
CA LYS A 241 9.51 -0.56 -12.82
C LYS A 241 10.62 -1.44 -13.40
N ALA A 242 11.88 -1.02 -13.30
CA ALA A 242 13.02 -1.77 -13.82
C ALA A 242 13.36 -2.99 -12.98
#